data_ce7b1535ca2a7d8d1f45743d383ecf83
#
_entry.id   ce7b1535ca2a7d8d1f45743d383ecf83
#
_cell.length_a   1.000
_cell.length_b   1.000
_cell.length_c   1.000
_cell.angle_alpha   90.00
_cell.angle_beta   90.00
_cell.angle_gamma   90.00
#
_symmetry.space_group_name_H-M   'P 1'
#
loop_
_entity.id
_entity.type
_entity.pdbx_description
1 polymer ?
#
loop_
_entity_poly.entity_id
_entity_poly.type
_entity_poly.pdbx_seq_one_letter_code
_entity_poly.pdbx_strand_id
1 'polypeptide(L)'
;MAMSNTLRNRLIAAAGGGAMLIATVFLGGKDGVEGRVYEPYKDVAGVLTVCDGHTGADIVKGKKYTDRECDRLMWNDLQPVKKAVDSMVKVPLGEYPRAAIYSFTYNVGTSTFSKSTLLKKLNAGDQVGACEELRRWVYAGGMKWKGLMNRRDMERSLCLAESANDI
;
A
#
# COMPACT_ATOMS: atom_id res chain seq x y z
N MET A 1 -12.15 9.89 1.81
CA MET A 1 -13.19 8.86 1.65
C MET A 1 -12.94 7.78 2.70
N ALA A 2 -13.96 7.38 3.42
CA ALA A 2 -13.81 6.31 4.40
C ALA A 2 -13.57 4.97 3.68
N MET A 3 -12.82 4.09 4.33
CA MET A 3 -12.61 2.72 3.89
C MET A 3 -13.96 1.99 3.77
N SER A 4 -14.14 1.17 2.72
CA SER A 4 -15.36 0.38 2.57
C SER A 4 -15.51 -0.65 3.69
N ASN A 5 -16.74 -0.99 4.05
CA ASN A 5 -16.99 -2.03 5.06
C ASN A 5 -16.39 -3.38 4.64
N THR A 6 -16.40 -3.70 3.35
CA THR A 6 -15.80 -4.93 2.82
C THR A 6 -14.29 -4.96 3.06
N LEU A 7 -13.58 -3.90 2.69
CA LEU A 7 -12.14 -3.80 2.93
C LEU A 7 -11.82 -3.83 4.42
N ARG A 8 -12.56 -3.08 5.23
CA ARG A 8 -12.43 -3.08 6.69
C ARG A 8 -12.54 -4.49 7.28
N ASN A 9 -13.57 -5.23 6.93
CA ASN A 9 -13.78 -6.61 7.42
C ASN A 9 -12.63 -7.55 7.00
N ARG A 10 -12.11 -7.39 5.78
CA ARG A 10 -10.95 -8.16 5.31
C ARG A 10 -9.68 -7.82 6.09
N LEU A 11 -9.45 -6.56 6.43
CA LEU A 11 -8.31 -6.14 7.25
C LEU A 11 -8.42 -6.66 8.68
N ILE A 12 -9.62 -6.65 9.27
CA ILE A 12 -9.87 -7.25 10.58
C ILE A 12 -9.58 -8.76 10.55
N ALA A 13 -10.01 -9.46 9.49
CA ALA A 13 -9.73 -10.89 9.32
C ALA A 13 -8.25 -11.18 9.09
N ALA A 14 -7.48 -10.23 8.59
CA ALA A 14 -6.02 -10.34 8.41
C ALA A 14 -5.23 -10.04 9.70
N ALA A 15 -5.89 -9.61 10.78
CA ALA A 15 -5.26 -9.34 12.07
C ALA A 15 -4.53 -10.58 12.58
N GLY A 16 -3.31 -10.39 13.09
CA GLY A 16 -2.46 -11.48 13.55
C GLY A 16 -1.70 -12.23 12.44
N GLY A 17 -1.96 -11.91 11.16
CA GLY A 17 -1.19 -12.43 10.02
C GLY A 17 0.04 -11.61 9.65
N GLY A 18 0.32 -10.56 10.43
CA GLY A 18 1.45 -9.66 10.25
C GLY A 18 1.24 -8.55 9.21
N ALA A 19 2.10 -7.55 9.27
CA ALA A 19 2.01 -6.37 8.43
C ALA A 19 1.98 -6.68 6.92
N MET A 20 2.66 -7.73 6.48
CA MET A 20 2.66 -8.15 5.06
C MET A 20 1.29 -8.63 4.60
N LEU A 21 0.60 -9.45 5.41
CA LEU A 21 -0.74 -9.91 5.04
C LEU A 21 -1.73 -8.73 5.03
N ILE A 22 -1.67 -7.87 6.04
CA ILE A 22 -2.50 -6.66 6.11
C ILE A 22 -2.26 -5.75 4.89
N ALA A 23 -1.00 -5.50 4.52
CA ALA A 23 -0.65 -4.69 3.34
C ALA A 23 -1.15 -5.34 2.03
N THR A 24 -0.99 -6.65 1.88
CA THR A 24 -1.48 -7.39 0.71
C THR A 24 -3.00 -7.28 0.57
N VAL A 25 -3.73 -7.42 1.68
CA VAL A 25 -5.19 -7.26 1.71
C VAL A 25 -5.62 -5.81 1.45
N PHE A 26 -4.88 -4.85 2.00
CA PHE A 26 -5.17 -3.42 1.82
C PHE A 26 -4.98 -2.97 0.36
N LEU A 27 -3.90 -3.40 -0.28
CA LEU A 27 -3.57 -3.04 -1.65
C LEU A 27 -4.38 -3.84 -2.67
N GLY A 28 -4.52 -5.14 -2.45
CA GLY A 28 -5.00 -6.09 -3.45
C GLY A 28 -6.49 -6.43 -3.37
N GLY A 29 -6.97 -7.06 -4.45
CA GLY A 29 -8.36 -7.48 -4.59
C GLY A 29 -9.28 -6.39 -5.14
N LYS A 30 -10.54 -6.76 -5.33
CA LYS A 30 -11.55 -5.85 -5.90
C LYS A 30 -11.81 -4.61 -5.04
N ASP A 31 -11.65 -4.76 -3.73
CA ASP A 31 -11.89 -3.69 -2.75
C ASP A 31 -10.60 -3.05 -2.25
N GLY A 32 -9.44 -3.50 -2.76
CA GLY A 32 -8.13 -2.95 -2.43
C GLY A 32 -7.90 -1.59 -3.09
N VAL A 33 -6.92 -0.85 -2.57
CA VAL A 33 -6.66 0.53 -3.02
C VAL A 33 -6.06 0.65 -4.42
N GLU A 34 -5.44 -0.44 -4.95
CA GLU A 34 -4.88 -0.44 -6.31
C GLU A 34 -5.95 -0.71 -7.39
N GLY A 35 -7.00 -1.45 -7.07
CA GLY A 35 -7.98 -1.92 -8.03
C GLY A 35 -7.43 -3.05 -8.92
N ARG A 36 -8.16 -4.16 -8.99
CA ARG A 36 -7.71 -5.39 -9.67
C ARG A 36 -8.21 -5.49 -11.10
N VAL A 37 -7.26 -5.70 -12.05
CA VAL A 37 -7.53 -5.96 -13.46
C VAL A 37 -6.97 -7.33 -13.83
N TYR A 38 -7.82 -8.25 -14.27
CA TYR A 38 -7.45 -9.66 -14.49
C TYR A 38 -6.76 -9.95 -15.80
N GLU A 39 -6.82 -9.03 -16.76
CA GLU A 39 -6.21 -9.17 -18.08
C GLU A 39 -5.12 -8.11 -18.27
N PRO A 40 -3.96 -8.47 -18.83
CA PRO A 40 -2.90 -7.51 -19.06
C PRO A 40 -3.33 -6.35 -19.95
N TYR A 41 -2.99 -5.15 -19.54
CA TYR A 41 -3.24 -3.90 -20.24
C TYR A 41 -2.00 -3.00 -20.24
N LYS A 42 -1.98 -2.00 -21.09
CA LYS A 42 -0.97 -0.94 -21.01
C LYS A 42 -1.51 0.20 -20.15
N ASP A 43 -0.74 0.59 -19.16
CA ASP A 43 -1.06 1.75 -18.33
C ASP A 43 -0.86 3.08 -19.09
N VAL A 44 -1.10 4.19 -18.43
CA VAL A 44 -0.97 5.54 -19.01
C VAL A 44 0.45 5.86 -19.50
N ALA A 45 1.46 5.17 -18.98
CA ALA A 45 2.86 5.27 -19.39
C ALA A 45 3.23 4.26 -20.49
N GLY A 46 2.28 3.42 -20.94
CA GLY A 46 2.50 2.38 -21.94
C GLY A 46 3.15 1.11 -21.38
N VAL A 47 3.26 0.98 -20.05
CA VAL A 47 3.86 -0.18 -19.39
C VAL A 47 2.81 -1.30 -19.28
N LEU A 48 3.22 -2.53 -19.65
CA LEU A 48 2.35 -3.70 -19.51
C LEU A 48 2.12 -3.99 -18.03
N THR A 49 0.85 -4.04 -17.62
CA THR A 49 0.41 -4.10 -16.24
C THR A 49 -0.71 -5.12 -16.08
N VAL A 50 -0.81 -5.76 -14.94
CA VAL A 50 -1.90 -6.71 -14.64
C VAL A 50 -2.17 -6.76 -13.14
N CYS A 51 -3.27 -7.35 -12.74
CA CYS A 51 -3.67 -7.54 -11.35
C CYS A 51 -3.78 -6.21 -10.60
N ASP A 52 -3.09 -6.07 -9.49
CA ASP A 52 -3.12 -4.91 -8.60
C ASP A 52 -1.95 -3.96 -8.90
N GLY A 53 -1.66 -3.73 -10.19
CA GLY A 53 -0.57 -2.85 -10.62
C GLY A 53 0.76 -3.57 -10.83
N HIS A 54 0.77 -4.91 -10.91
CA HIS A 54 1.99 -5.67 -11.21
C HIS A 54 2.51 -5.36 -12.61
N THR A 55 3.81 -5.07 -12.71
CA THR A 55 4.55 -4.87 -13.95
C THR A 55 5.75 -5.80 -13.99
N GLY A 56 6.06 -6.38 -15.13
CA GLY A 56 7.21 -7.27 -15.24
C GLY A 56 7.26 -8.03 -16.56
N ALA A 57 8.41 -8.62 -16.86
CA ALA A 57 8.60 -9.43 -18.04
C ALA A 57 7.90 -10.81 -17.95
N ASP A 58 7.44 -11.19 -16.77
CA ASP A 58 6.72 -12.42 -16.47
C ASP A 58 5.23 -12.35 -16.82
N ILE A 59 4.72 -11.17 -17.20
CA ILE A 59 3.33 -11.00 -17.61
C ILE A 59 3.06 -11.70 -18.94
N VAL A 60 2.11 -12.64 -18.93
CA VAL A 60 1.69 -13.37 -20.13
C VAL A 60 0.55 -12.63 -20.80
N LYS A 61 0.80 -12.07 -21.98
CA LYS A 61 -0.22 -11.38 -22.80
C LYS A 61 -1.36 -12.33 -23.16
N GLY A 62 -2.60 -11.82 -23.08
CA GLY A 62 -3.80 -12.60 -23.41
C GLY A 62 -4.23 -13.61 -22.34
N LYS A 63 -3.48 -13.75 -21.24
CA LYS A 63 -3.87 -14.58 -20.12
C LYS A 63 -4.86 -13.85 -19.23
N LYS A 64 -5.90 -14.55 -18.78
CA LYS A 64 -6.77 -14.11 -17.68
C LYS A 64 -6.23 -14.65 -16.35
N TYR A 65 -5.83 -13.75 -15.48
CA TYR A 65 -5.29 -14.09 -14.16
C TYR A 65 -6.41 -14.38 -13.18
N THR A 66 -6.14 -15.26 -12.22
CA THR A 66 -7.03 -15.57 -11.11
C THR A 66 -6.72 -14.69 -9.90
N ASP A 67 -7.65 -14.60 -8.94
CA ASP A 67 -7.40 -13.91 -7.67
C ASP A 67 -6.16 -14.44 -6.94
N ARG A 68 -5.98 -15.76 -6.91
CA ARG A 68 -4.82 -16.39 -6.26
C ARG A 68 -3.50 -16.01 -6.94
N GLU A 69 -3.48 -15.91 -8.25
CA GLU A 69 -2.29 -15.45 -8.99
C GLU A 69 -2.00 -13.99 -8.70
N CYS A 70 -3.03 -13.13 -8.70
CA CYS A 70 -2.88 -11.73 -8.35
C CYS A 70 -2.40 -11.51 -6.91
N ASP A 71 -2.94 -12.26 -5.95
CA ASP A 71 -2.50 -12.20 -4.55
C ASP A 71 -1.03 -12.57 -4.41
N ARG A 72 -0.59 -13.61 -5.14
CA ARG A 72 0.82 -14.02 -5.15
C ARG A 72 1.73 -12.97 -5.77
N LEU A 73 1.31 -12.34 -6.87
CA LEU A 73 2.07 -11.25 -7.50
C LEU A 73 2.22 -10.07 -6.54
N MET A 74 1.13 -9.64 -5.89
CA MET A 74 1.17 -8.57 -4.89
C MET A 74 2.09 -8.91 -3.72
N TRP A 75 2.02 -10.14 -3.20
CA TRP A 75 2.90 -10.60 -2.13
C TRP A 75 4.37 -10.52 -2.54
N ASN A 76 4.70 -10.95 -3.76
CA ASN A 76 6.06 -10.91 -4.28
C ASN A 76 6.55 -9.47 -4.51
N ASP A 77 5.70 -8.62 -5.06
CA ASP A 77 6.01 -7.20 -5.32
C ASP A 77 6.27 -6.42 -4.02
N LEU A 78 5.62 -6.83 -2.92
CA LEU A 78 5.83 -6.23 -1.61
C LEU A 78 7.12 -6.68 -0.91
N GLN A 79 7.77 -7.79 -1.32
CA GLN A 79 8.99 -8.27 -0.65
C GLN A 79 10.14 -7.24 -0.66
N PRO A 80 10.48 -6.61 -1.81
CA PRO A 80 11.49 -5.55 -1.83
C PRO A 80 11.11 -4.35 -0.98
N VAL A 81 9.82 -3.98 -0.98
CA VAL A 81 9.29 -2.87 -0.17
C VAL A 81 9.45 -3.17 1.32
N LYS A 82 9.03 -4.36 1.74
CA LYS A 82 9.22 -4.83 3.12
C LYS A 82 10.68 -4.73 3.54
N LYS A 83 11.58 -5.30 2.75
CA LYS A 83 13.02 -5.30 3.05
C LYS A 83 13.56 -3.87 3.21
N ALA A 84 13.19 -2.96 2.31
CA ALA A 84 13.62 -1.57 2.35
C ALA A 84 13.06 -0.83 3.58
N VAL A 85 11.76 -0.90 3.81
CA VAL A 85 11.09 -0.25 4.95
C VAL A 85 11.65 -0.77 6.28
N ASP A 86 11.77 -2.08 6.44
CA ASP A 86 12.26 -2.70 7.68
C ASP A 86 13.72 -2.33 7.97
N SER A 87 14.51 -2.05 6.92
CA SER A 87 15.90 -1.55 7.10
C SER A 87 15.97 -0.07 7.49
N MET A 88 15.02 0.74 7.05
CA MET A 88 15.01 2.19 7.25
C MET A 88 14.29 2.63 8.52
N VAL A 89 13.26 1.91 8.95
CA VAL A 89 12.49 2.18 10.16
C VAL A 89 13.24 1.63 11.36
N LYS A 90 13.63 2.51 12.30
CA LYS A 90 14.47 2.18 13.46
C LYS A 90 13.70 2.12 14.78
N VAL A 91 12.40 2.31 14.73
CA VAL A 91 11.50 2.29 15.89
C VAL A 91 10.55 1.11 15.81
N PRO A 92 10.04 0.61 16.95
CA PRO A 92 8.97 -0.38 16.94
C PRO A 92 7.70 0.18 16.30
N LEU A 93 7.04 -0.63 15.46
CA LEU A 93 5.74 -0.31 14.87
C LEU A 93 4.81 -1.51 14.99
N GLY A 94 3.56 -1.26 15.32
CA GLY A 94 2.50 -2.25 15.23
C GLY A 94 2.27 -2.73 13.79
N GLU A 95 1.51 -3.80 13.63
CA GLU A 95 1.27 -4.42 12.31
C GLU A 95 0.51 -3.49 11.35
N TYR A 96 -0.49 -2.77 11.82
CA TYR A 96 -1.30 -1.84 11.02
C TYR A 96 -0.51 -0.61 10.56
N PRO A 97 0.19 0.13 11.44
CA PRO A 97 1.08 1.20 11.04
C PRO A 97 2.13 0.74 10.03
N ARG A 98 2.75 -0.41 10.26
CA ARG A 98 3.76 -0.97 9.35
C ARG A 98 3.18 -1.30 7.98
N ALA A 99 1.99 -1.88 7.93
CA ALA A 99 1.28 -2.18 6.68
C ALA A 99 0.94 -0.90 5.89
N ALA A 100 0.55 0.17 6.59
CA ALA A 100 0.31 1.48 5.96
C ALA A 100 1.59 2.05 5.34
N ILE A 101 2.73 1.91 6.02
CA ILE A 101 4.03 2.36 5.49
C ILE A 101 4.45 1.50 4.28
N TYR A 102 4.20 0.19 4.29
CA TYR A 102 4.42 -0.65 3.11
C TYR A 102 3.58 -0.18 1.92
N SER A 103 2.27 0.09 2.13
CA SER A 103 1.39 0.62 1.08
C SER A 103 1.87 1.94 0.52
N PHE A 104 2.22 2.89 1.38
CA PHE A 104 2.74 4.18 0.98
C PHE A 104 4.03 4.04 0.17
N THR A 105 4.98 3.25 0.67
CA THR A 105 6.27 3.02 0.01
C THR A 105 6.12 2.29 -1.33
N TYR A 106 5.19 1.33 -1.42
CA TYR A 106 4.83 0.67 -2.68
C TYR A 106 4.39 1.69 -3.74
N ASN A 107 3.59 2.67 -3.35
CA ASN A 107 3.08 3.70 -4.27
C ASN A 107 4.13 4.75 -4.67
N VAL A 108 4.90 5.28 -3.72
CA VAL A 108 5.84 6.39 -3.99
C VAL A 108 7.25 5.95 -4.34
N GLY A 109 7.59 4.70 -4.06
CA GLY A 109 8.91 4.12 -4.25
C GLY A 109 9.82 4.23 -3.03
N THR A 110 10.74 3.28 -2.91
CA THR A 110 11.67 3.18 -1.77
C THR A 110 12.63 4.37 -1.68
N SER A 111 13.11 4.87 -2.82
CA SER A 111 13.99 6.05 -2.86
C SER A 111 13.28 7.31 -2.35
N THR A 112 12.04 7.52 -2.74
CA THR A 112 11.23 8.65 -2.27
C THR A 112 10.96 8.54 -0.78
N PHE A 113 10.57 7.35 -0.30
CA PHE A 113 10.33 7.08 1.12
C PHE A 113 11.59 7.36 1.95
N SER A 114 12.78 6.94 1.49
CA SER A 114 14.04 7.14 2.21
C SER A 114 14.38 8.60 2.51
N LYS A 115 13.87 9.52 1.71
CA LYS A 115 14.11 10.97 1.83
C LYS A 115 12.93 11.72 2.46
N SER A 116 11.87 11.03 2.81
CA SER A 116 10.61 11.65 3.25
C SER A 116 10.71 12.22 4.67
N THR A 117 9.98 13.29 4.91
CA THR A 117 9.73 13.82 6.26
C THR A 117 8.98 12.81 7.12
N LEU A 118 8.12 11.99 6.51
CA LEU A 118 7.41 10.90 7.18
C LEU A 118 8.41 9.96 7.87
N LEU A 119 9.41 9.46 7.16
CA LEU A 119 10.43 8.57 7.74
C LEU A 119 11.23 9.25 8.85
N LYS A 120 11.58 10.53 8.69
CA LYS A 120 12.29 11.30 9.71
C LYS A 120 11.50 11.40 11.00
N LYS A 121 10.22 11.75 10.92
CA LYS A 121 9.31 11.82 12.08
C LYS A 121 9.15 10.47 12.74
N LEU A 122 8.95 9.42 11.94
CA LEU A 122 8.80 8.06 12.43
C LEU A 122 10.01 7.62 13.26
N ASN A 123 11.23 7.81 12.73
CA ASN A 123 12.46 7.46 13.43
C ASN A 123 12.79 8.38 14.62
N ALA A 124 12.18 9.55 14.70
CA ALA A 124 12.22 10.41 15.88
C ALA A 124 11.21 10.01 16.99
N GLY A 125 10.41 8.95 16.76
CA GLY A 125 9.37 8.50 17.68
C GLY A 125 8.03 9.22 17.56
N ASP A 126 7.88 10.13 16.59
CA ASP A 126 6.63 10.84 16.32
C ASP A 126 5.78 10.08 15.28
N GLN A 127 5.17 8.97 15.72
CA GLN A 127 4.34 8.13 14.85
C GLN A 127 3.10 8.90 14.36
N VAL A 128 2.43 9.65 15.23
CA VAL A 128 1.24 10.42 14.86
C VAL A 128 1.59 11.47 13.81
N GLY A 129 2.63 12.24 14.03
CA GLY A 129 3.10 13.24 13.06
C GLY A 129 3.55 12.61 11.74
N ALA A 130 4.16 11.43 11.77
CA ALA A 130 4.51 10.67 10.57
C ALA A 130 3.26 10.25 9.79
N CYS A 131 2.24 9.74 10.46
CA CYS A 131 0.97 9.35 9.81
C CYS A 131 0.24 10.56 9.19
N GLU A 132 0.30 11.72 9.82
CA GLU A 132 -0.27 12.97 9.28
C GLU A 132 0.45 13.45 8.01
N GLU A 133 1.76 13.18 7.86
CA GLU A 133 2.52 13.52 6.65
C GLU A 133 1.96 12.86 5.39
N LEU A 134 1.26 11.71 5.51
CA LEU A 134 0.66 11.01 4.37
C LEU A 134 -0.25 11.94 3.55
N ARG A 135 -1.00 12.84 4.18
CA ARG A 135 -1.93 13.77 3.53
C ARG A 135 -1.27 14.75 2.57
N ARG A 136 0.04 14.93 2.63
CA ARG A 136 0.79 15.81 1.73
C ARG A 136 1.07 15.16 0.37
N TRP A 137 0.95 13.84 0.26
CA TRP A 137 1.30 13.04 -0.92
C TRP A 137 0.10 12.80 -1.84
N VAL A 138 -0.52 13.89 -2.27
CA VAL A 138 -1.77 13.90 -3.05
C VAL A 138 -1.65 14.54 -4.42
N TYR A 139 -0.42 14.88 -4.82
CA TYR A 139 -0.13 15.51 -6.11
C TYR A 139 0.51 14.54 -7.09
N ALA A 140 0.11 14.62 -8.35
CA ALA A 140 0.78 14.01 -9.47
C ALA A 140 0.74 14.98 -10.66
N GLY A 141 1.88 15.20 -11.32
CA GLY A 141 1.98 16.18 -12.40
C GLY A 141 1.63 17.62 -11.97
N GLY A 142 1.88 17.99 -10.72
CA GLY A 142 1.58 19.31 -10.15
C GLY A 142 0.11 19.54 -9.76
N MET A 143 -0.77 18.53 -9.96
CA MET A 143 -2.20 18.62 -9.67
C MET A 143 -2.59 17.70 -8.51
N LYS A 144 -3.55 18.12 -7.70
CA LYS A 144 -4.20 17.27 -6.71
C LYS A 144 -5.09 16.24 -7.37
N TRP A 145 -4.94 14.98 -6.94
CA TRP A 145 -5.75 13.88 -7.44
C TRP A 145 -6.64 13.30 -6.34
N LYS A 146 -7.94 13.24 -6.61
CA LYS A 146 -8.94 12.69 -5.67
C LYS A 146 -8.62 11.24 -5.26
N GLY A 147 -8.15 10.42 -6.21
CA GLY A 147 -7.74 9.05 -5.92
C GLY A 147 -6.59 8.97 -4.92
N LEU A 148 -5.58 9.85 -5.07
CA LEU A 148 -4.47 9.95 -4.11
C LEU A 148 -4.94 10.46 -2.75
N MET A 149 -5.83 11.45 -2.72
CA MET A 149 -6.40 11.94 -1.46
C MET A 149 -7.12 10.83 -0.70
N ASN A 150 -7.98 10.08 -1.38
CA ASN A 150 -8.70 8.94 -0.79
C ASN A 150 -7.73 7.86 -0.29
N ARG A 151 -6.72 7.54 -1.08
CA ARG A 151 -5.69 6.57 -0.70
C ARG A 151 -4.94 6.99 0.55
N ARG A 152 -4.50 8.24 0.62
CA ARG A 152 -3.78 8.78 1.79
C ARG A 152 -4.64 8.81 3.05
N ASP A 153 -5.93 9.13 2.91
CA ASP A 153 -6.85 9.07 4.05
C ASP A 153 -7.01 7.64 4.60
N MET A 154 -7.12 6.65 3.72
CA MET A 154 -7.19 5.24 4.12
C MET A 154 -5.86 4.75 4.73
N GLU A 155 -4.72 5.08 4.12
CA GLU A 155 -3.40 4.76 4.67
C GLU A 155 -3.17 5.42 6.03
N ARG A 156 -3.60 6.68 6.20
CA ARG A 156 -3.53 7.38 7.47
C ARG A 156 -4.36 6.69 8.55
N SER A 157 -5.59 6.30 8.24
CA SER A 157 -6.43 5.56 9.19
C SER A 157 -5.75 4.27 9.64
N LEU A 158 -5.18 3.53 8.71
CA LEU A 158 -4.43 2.31 9.00
C LEU A 158 -3.16 2.59 9.82
N CYS A 159 -2.45 3.68 9.50
CA CYS A 159 -1.22 4.10 10.19
C CYS A 159 -1.46 4.50 11.65
N LEU A 160 -2.63 5.02 11.98
CA LEU A 160 -3.01 5.44 13.33
C LEU A 160 -3.69 4.31 14.13
N ALA A 161 -4.01 3.19 13.51
CA ALA A 161 -4.69 2.08 14.17
C ALA A 161 -3.72 1.32 15.10
N GLU A 162 -4.11 1.14 16.35
CA GLU A 162 -3.38 0.30 17.32
C GLU A 162 -3.91 -1.14 17.32
N SER A 163 -5.18 -1.31 16.91
CA SER A 163 -5.87 -2.59 16.87
C SER A 163 -6.88 -2.67 15.72
N ALA A 164 -7.43 -3.86 15.49
CA ALA A 164 -8.51 -4.08 14.52
C ALA A 164 -9.78 -3.25 14.79
N ASN A 165 -9.96 -2.78 16.03
CA ASN A 165 -11.13 -1.98 16.41
C ASN A 165 -11.02 -0.51 15.93
N ASP A 166 -9.82 -0.08 15.58
CA ASP A 166 -9.54 1.32 15.19
C ASP A 166 -9.66 1.55 13.69
N ILE A 167 -9.84 0.48 12.93
CA ILE A 167 -9.91 0.53 11.47
C ILE A 167 -11.30 0.94 10.97
#